data_cb16dc5bf9767ea0531dddc1e3f1e94f
#
_entry.id   cb16dc5bf9767ea0531dddc1e3f1e94f
#
_cell.length_a   1.000
_cell.length_b   1.000
_cell.length_c   1.000
_cell.angle_alpha   90.00
_cell.angle_beta   90.00
_cell.angle_gamma   90.00
#
_symmetry.space_group_name_H-M   'P 1'
#
loop_
_entity.id
_entity.type
_entity.pdbx_description
1 polymer ?
#
loop_
_entity_poly.entity_id
_entity_poly.type
_entity_poly.pdbx_seq_one_letter_code
_entity_poly.pdbx_strand_id
1 'polypeptide(L)'
;FLEQIKVENREIFDYRNFLKKFAVVKEEPHLDPDAFDYVFYSYGLSVYGNMPLIEPQETREVKKIEEFVIAIDTSMSCSGDAVKRFLQETYGILKEEESFFRKINIHILQCDERIQKDEKITSKEELENYMENLELAGQGGTDFRPVFSYIQKLQEKKEFTGLKGLLYLSLI
;
A
#
# COMPACT_ATOMS: atom_id res chain seq x y z
N PHE A 1 -1.95 -38.38 -0.71
CA PHE A 1 -2.50 -37.91 -2.01
C PHE A 1 -3.70 -36.95 -1.79
N LEU A 2 -4.66 -37.30 -0.94
CA LEU A 2 -5.83 -36.47 -0.63
C LEU A 2 -5.48 -35.22 0.23
N GLU A 3 -4.46 -35.30 1.06
CA GLU A 3 -3.98 -34.16 1.84
C GLU A 3 -3.22 -33.16 0.96
N GLN A 4 -2.44 -33.60 -0.02
CA GLN A 4 -1.80 -32.73 -0.99
C GLN A 4 -2.82 -31.97 -1.85
N ILE A 5 -3.91 -32.64 -2.28
CA ILE A 5 -4.99 -31.99 -3.04
C ILE A 5 -5.74 -30.96 -2.20
N LYS A 6 -5.83 -31.14 -0.88
CA LYS A 6 -6.43 -30.12 0.02
C LYS A 6 -5.54 -28.90 0.21
N VAL A 7 -4.22 -29.05 0.12
CA VAL A 7 -3.27 -27.94 0.20
C VAL A 7 -3.24 -27.14 -1.11
N GLU A 8 -3.36 -27.82 -2.26
CA GLU A 8 -3.43 -27.16 -3.57
C GLU A 8 -4.74 -26.40 -3.84
N ASN A 9 -5.84 -26.79 -3.17
CA ASN A 9 -7.14 -26.14 -3.28
C ASN A 9 -7.41 -25.10 -2.15
N ARG A 10 -6.43 -24.68 -1.37
CA ARG A 10 -6.54 -23.45 -0.60
C ARG A 10 -6.73 -22.32 -1.60
N GLU A 11 -7.88 -21.66 -1.54
CA GLU A 11 -8.13 -20.43 -2.29
C GLU A 11 -6.93 -19.54 -2.11
N ILE A 12 -6.18 -19.32 -3.20
CA ILE A 12 -5.14 -18.31 -3.24
C ILE A 12 -5.90 -17.01 -3.03
N PHE A 13 -5.88 -16.53 -1.80
CA PHE A 13 -6.57 -15.30 -1.45
C PHE A 13 -5.94 -14.21 -2.32
N ASP A 14 -6.72 -13.69 -3.26
CA ASP A 14 -6.26 -12.64 -4.17
C ASP A 14 -6.09 -11.35 -3.37
N TYR A 15 -4.95 -11.25 -2.66
CA TYR A 15 -4.64 -10.08 -1.86
C TYR A 15 -4.41 -8.82 -2.71
N ARG A 16 -4.28 -8.95 -4.04
CA ARG A 16 -4.29 -7.84 -4.99
C ARG A 16 -5.59 -7.03 -4.86
N ASN A 17 -6.72 -7.71 -4.85
CA ASN A 17 -8.02 -7.06 -4.63
C ASN A 17 -8.14 -6.48 -3.24
N PHE A 18 -7.50 -7.08 -2.25
CA PHE A 18 -7.45 -6.55 -0.89
C PHE A 18 -6.61 -5.26 -0.81
N LEU A 19 -5.43 -5.24 -1.41
CA LEU A 19 -4.58 -4.04 -1.48
C LEU A 19 -5.30 -2.88 -2.19
N LYS A 20 -6.02 -3.16 -3.27
CA LYS A 20 -6.81 -2.13 -3.97
C LYS A 20 -7.89 -1.47 -3.13
N LYS A 21 -8.38 -2.13 -2.06
CA LYS A 21 -9.31 -1.53 -1.10
C LYS A 21 -8.68 -0.44 -0.24
N PHE A 22 -7.37 -0.42 -0.10
CA PHE A 22 -6.66 0.66 0.59
C PHE A 22 -6.43 1.89 -0.29
N ALA A 23 -6.70 1.77 -1.59
CA ALA A 23 -6.60 2.90 -2.50
C ALA A 23 -7.66 3.96 -2.18
N VAL A 24 -7.23 5.20 -2.07
CA VAL A 24 -8.08 6.36 -1.86
C VAL A 24 -8.03 7.22 -3.10
N VAL A 25 -9.19 7.68 -3.54
CA VAL A 25 -9.27 8.65 -4.63
C VAL A 25 -8.77 10.00 -4.12
N LYS A 26 -7.79 10.56 -4.79
CA LYS A 26 -7.27 11.91 -4.56
C LYS A 26 -7.22 12.69 -5.85
N GLU A 27 -7.44 13.98 -5.74
CA GLU A 27 -7.22 14.91 -6.85
C GLU A 27 -5.74 15.28 -6.91
N GLU A 28 -5.16 15.16 -8.08
CA GLU A 28 -3.81 15.63 -8.37
C GLU A 28 -3.85 16.76 -9.38
N PRO A 29 -2.99 17.80 -9.22
CA PRO A 29 -2.81 18.78 -10.26
C PRO A 29 -2.32 18.10 -11.54
N HIS A 30 -3.13 18.17 -12.57
CA HIS A 30 -2.82 17.65 -13.90
C HIS A 30 -3.53 18.52 -14.94
N LEU A 31 -2.75 19.24 -15.73
CA LEU A 31 -3.30 20.01 -16.82
C LEU A 31 -3.56 19.09 -18.01
N ASP A 32 -4.83 18.91 -18.35
CA ASP A 32 -5.25 18.17 -19.52
C ASP A 32 -5.76 19.15 -20.59
N PRO A 33 -4.97 19.41 -21.65
CA PRO A 33 -5.35 20.35 -22.69
C PRO A 33 -6.48 19.82 -23.60
N ASP A 34 -6.76 18.52 -23.56
CA ASP A 34 -7.78 17.86 -24.40
C ASP A 34 -9.12 17.73 -23.64
N ALA A 35 -9.12 17.97 -22.33
CA ALA A 35 -10.32 17.99 -21.49
C ALA A 35 -10.58 19.40 -20.94
N PHE A 36 -11.84 19.77 -20.80
CA PHE A 36 -12.23 21.06 -20.23
C PHE A 36 -13.06 20.88 -18.97
N ASP A 37 -12.99 21.89 -18.08
CA ASP A 37 -13.77 21.90 -16.85
C ASP A 37 -15.25 22.16 -17.15
N TYR A 38 -16.09 21.16 -16.92
CA TYR A 38 -17.53 21.23 -17.14
C TYR A 38 -18.24 22.23 -16.22
N VAL A 39 -17.67 22.55 -15.06
CA VAL A 39 -18.24 23.51 -14.11
C VAL A 39 -18.11 24.91 -14.71
N PHE A 40 -16.94 25.29 -15.18
CA PHE A 40 -16.70 26.56 -15.86
C PHE A 40 -17.49 26.66 -17.17
N TYR A 41 -17.52 25.59 -17.92
CA TYR A 41 -18.32 25.52 -19.16
C TYR A 41 -19.82 25.81 -18.89
N SER A 42 -20.40 25.11 -17.94
CA SER A 42 -21.81 25.26 -17.57
C SER A 42 -22.11 26.62 -16.95
N TYR A 43 -21.19 27.14 -16.13
CA TYR A 43 -21.30 28.48 -15.58
C TYR A 43 -21.31 29.54 -16.67
N GLY A 44 -20.39 29.46 -17.64
CA GLY A 44 -20.35 30.36 -18.79
C GLY A 44 -21.67 30.37 -19.54
N LEU A 45 -22.24 29.22 -19.84
CA LEU A 45 -23.54 29.11 -20.50
C LEU A 45 -24.68 29.73 -19.66
N SER A 46 -24.66 29.54 -18.35
CA SER A 46 -25.71 30.08 -17.45
C SER A 46 -25.68 31.62 -17.35
N VAL A 47 -24.50 32.21 -17.38
CA VAL A 47 -24.30 33.66 -17.21
C VAL A 47 -24.38 34.40 -18.54
N TYR A 48 -23.80 33.83 -19.60
CA TYR A 48 -23.65 34.51 -20.92
C TYR A 48 -24.55 33.92 -22.02
N GLY A 49 -25.37 32.93 -21.66
CA GLY A 49 -26.37 32.35 -22.57
C GLY A 49 -25.78 31.40 -23.61
N ASN A 50 -24.97 31.88 -24.54
CA ASN A 50 -24.39 31.10 -25.63
C ASN A 50 -22.86 31.13 -25.69
N MET A 51 -22.20 31.60 -24.62
CA MET A 51 -20.75 31.68 -24.54
C MET A 51 -20.25 30.79 -23.39
N PRO A 52 -19.85 29.54 -23.68
CA PRO A 52 -19.21 28.70 -22.67
C PRO A 52 -17.83 29.25 -22.33
N LEU A 53 -17.45 29.15 -21.06
CA LEU A 53 -16.06 29.36 -20.63
C LEU A 53 -15.31 28.04 -20.80
N ILE A 54 -14.24 28.09 -21.58
CA ILE A 54 -13.43 26.88 -21.85
C ILE A 54 -12.12 27.07 -21.09
N GLU A 55 -11.95 26.29 -20.03
CA GLU A 55 -10.68 26.15 -19.31
C GLU A 55 -10.25 24.67 -19.35
N PRO A 56 -8.96 24.39 -19.50
CA PRO A 56 -8.48 23.02 -19.41
C PRO A 56 -8.70 22.46 -18.02
N GLN A 57 -8.93 21.16 -17.91
CA GLN A 57 -9.06 20.49 -16.63
C GLN A 57 -7.72 20.51 -15.90
N GLU A 58 -7.69 21.10 -14.69
CA GLU A 58 -6.47 21.28 -13.91
C GLU A 58 -6.23 20.15 -12.89
N THR A 59 -7.21 19.30 -12.67
CA THR A 59 -7.12 18.21 -11.70
C THR A 59 -7.56 16.88 -12.30
N ARG A 60 -6.90 15.82 -11.90
CA ARG A 60 -7.24 14.44 -12.24
C ARG A 60 -7.47 13.63 -10.96
N GLU A 61 -8.54 12.86 -10.93
CA GLU A 61 -8.75 11.88 -9.88
C GLU A 61 -7.83 10.67 -10.08
N VAL A 62 -7.02 10.36 -9.08
CA VAL A 62 -6.13 9.20 -9.06
C VAL A 62 -6.37 8.37 -7.82
N LYS A 63 -6.30 7.05 -7.97
CA LYS A 63 -6.34 6.14 -6.84
C LYS A 63 -4.92 5.99 -6.28
N LYS A 64 -4.77 6.21 -4.98
CA LYS A 64 -3.47 6.12 -4.29
C LYS A 64 -3.54 5.26 -3.06
N ILE A 65 -2.51 4.45 -2.88
CA ILE A 65 -2.24 3.75 -1.63
C ILE A 65 -1.00 4.44 -1.02
N GLU A 66 -1.19 5.27 0.00
CA GLU A 66 -0.11 6.11 0.50
C GLU A 66 0.51 5.58 1.78
N GLU A 67 -0.30 5.15 2.72
CA GLU A 67 0.14 4.80 4.07
C GLU A 67 -0.43 3.45 4.49
N PHE A 68 0.44 2.49 4.70
CA PHE A 68 0.07 1.20 5.27
C PHE A 68 1.25 0.53 5.97
N VAL A 69 0.96 -0.51 6.73
CA VAL A 69 1.94 -1.30 7.45
C VAL A 69 1.94 -2.72 6.92
N ILE A 70 3.12 -3.27 6.70
CA ILE A 70 3.34 -4.69 6.44
C ILE A 70 4.01 -5.28 7.67
N ALA A 71 3.35 -6.17 8.37
CA ALA A 71 3.92 -6.92 9.46
C ALA A 71 4.28 -8.33 8.97
N ILE A 72 5.52 -8.72 9.16
CA ILE A 72 6.07 -10.01 8.76
C ILE A 72 6.35 -10.81 10.02
N ASP A 73 5.68 -11.95 10.15
CA ASP A 73 5.98 -12.92 11.18
C ASP A 73 7.33 -13.57 10.87
N THR A 74 8.30 -13.37 11.76
CA THR A 74 9.64 -13.93 11.65
C THR A 74 9.86 -15.10 12.61
N SER A 75 8.78 -15.77 13.01
CA SER A 75 8.86 -17.01 13.78
C SER A 75 9.59 -18.11 13.01
N MET A 76 9.99 -19.18 13.70
CA MET A 76 10.77 -20.27 13.13
C MET A 76 10.13 -20.94 11.90
N SER A 77 8.82 -20.77 11.69
CA SER A 77 8.07 -21.32 10.56
C SER A 77 8.22 -20.50 9.27
N CYS A 78 8.67 -19.26 9.35
CA CYS A 78 8.77 -18.36 8.20
C CYS A 78 10.09 -18.53 7.46
N SER A 79 10.02 -18.93 6.18
CA SER A 79 11.20 -18.97 5.33
C SER A 79 11.42 -17.62 4.64
N GLY A 80 12.68 -17.17 4.56
CA GLY A 80 13.04 -15.92 3.90
C GLY A 80 12.59 -15.86 2.43
N ASP A 81 12.54 -17.00 1.74
CA ASP A 81 12.10 -17.08 0.34
C ASP A 81 10.59 -16.78 0.19
N ALA A 82 9.77 -17.25 1.12
CA ALA A 82 8.34 -16.98 1.10
C ALA A 82 8.05 -15.49 1.36
N VAL A 83 8.78 -14.89 2.30
CA VAL A 83 8.70 -13.46 2.59
C VAL A 83 9.15 -12.64 1.38
N LYS A 84 10.25 -13.02 0.72
CA LYS A 84 10.71 -12.35 -0.51
C LYS A 84 9.68 -12.40 -1.62
N ARG A 85 9.06 -13.56 -1.86
CA ARG A 85 7.99 -13.69 -2.86
C ARG A 85 6.81 -12.78 -2.55
N PHE A 86 6.36 -12.77 -1.30
CA PHE A 86 5.26 -11.90 -0.88
C PHE A 86 5.57 -10.41 -1.11
N LEU A 87 6.78 -9.97 -0.72
CA LEU A 87 7.20 -8.59 -0.94
C LEU A 87 7.32 -8.26 -2.44
N GLN A 88 7.84 -9.18 -3.25
CA GLN A 88 7.93 -9.01 -4.71
C GLN A 88 6.56 -8.89 -5.36
N GLU A 89 5.61 -9.73 -4.96
CA GLU A 89 4.24 -9.67 -5.46
C GLU A 89 3.55 -8.38 -5.01
N THR A 90 3.71 -7.99 -3.74
CA THR A 90 3.21 -6.71 -3.21
C THR A 90 3.79 -5.53 -4.01
N TYR A 91 5.10 -5.53 -4.23
CA TYR A 91 5.77 -4.53 -5.05
C TYR A 91 5.22 -4.48 -6.48
N GLY A 92 5.02 -5.66 -7.11
CA GLY A 92 4.44 -5.76 -8.44
C GLY A 92 3.07 -5.10 -8.54
N ILE A 93 2.20 -5.33 -7.55
CA ILE A 93 0.86 -4.74 -7.48
C ILE A 93 0.95 -3.21 -7.31
N LEU A 94 1.82 -2.76 -6.42
CA LEU A 94 1.98 -1.34 -6.14
C LEU A 94 2.59 -0.59 -7.33
N LYS A 95 3.45 -1.25 -8.11
CA LYS A 95 4.07 -0.69 -9.31
C LYS A 95 3.07 -0.44 -10.44
N GLU A 96 1.98 -1.19 -10.51
CA GLU A 96 0.92 -1.00 -11.52
C GLU A 96 0.18 0.33 -11.34
N GLU A 97 0.22 0.92 -10.15
CA GLU A 97 -0.40 2.22 -9.86
C GLU A 97 0.62 3.35 -10.14
N GLU A 98 0.48 4.06 -11.25
CA GLU A 98 1.42 5.10 -11.72
C GLU A 98 1.77 6.17 -10.66
N SER A 99 0.83 6.47 -9.78
CA SER A 99 0.98 7.51 -8.76
C SER A 99 1.51 7.00 -7.42
N PHE A 100 1.67 5.69 -7.25
CA PHE A 100 2.01 5.09 -5.95
C PHE A 100 3.33 5.61 -5.40
N PHE A 101 4.37 5.65 -6.24
CA PHE A 101 5.72 6.01 -5.77
C PHE A 101 5.99 7.50 -5.60
N ARG A 102 5.02 8.37 -5.84
CA ARG A 102 5.22 9.82 -5.62
C ARG A 102 5.18 10.22 -4.16
N LYS A 103 4.39 9.53 -3.36
CA LYS A 103 4.29 9.80 -1.92
C LYS A 103 3.82 8.53 -1.21
N ILE A 104 4.77 7.75 -0.75
CA ILE A 104 4.51 6.53 0.02
C ILE A 104 5.06 6.67 1.44
N ASN A 105 4.41 6.02 2.38
CA ASN A 105 4.87 5.88 3.75
C ASN A 105 4.47 4.48 4.23
N ILE A 106 5.37 3.53 4.00
CA ILE A 106 5.16 2.13 4.36
C ILE A 106 6.10 1.80 5.51
N HIS A 107 5.56 1.20 6.56
CA HIS A 107 6.38 0.57 7.58
C HIS A 107 6.38 -0.94 7.39
N ILE A 108 7.57 -1.52 7.28
CA ILE A 108 7.75 -2.97 7.25
C ILE A 108 8.27 -3.41 8.61
N LEU A 109 7.39 -4.06 9.35
CA LEU A 109 7.67 -4.54 10.71
C LEU A 109 8.04 -6.02 10.64
N GLN A 110 9.19 -6.38 11.19
CA GLN A 110 9.53 -7.76 11.47
C GLN A 110 9.21 -8.05 12.93
N CYS A 111 8.41 -9.06 13.18
CA CYS A 111 7.93 -9.39 14.50
C CYS A 111 7.90 -10.92 14.74
N ASP A 112 8.22 -11.28 15.94
CA ASP A 112 7.95 -12.60 16.52
C ASP A 112 7.10 -12.42 17.79
N GLU A 113 7.65 -12.61 18.99
CA GLU A 113 7.01 -12.22 20.25
C GLU A 113 7.15 -10.71 20.52
N ARG A 114 7.97 -10.00 19.74
CA ARG A 114 8.27 -8.56 19.85
C ARG A 114 8.48 -7.98 18.46
N ILE A 115 8.49 -6.65 18.38
CA ILE A 115 8.97 -5.97 17.18
C ILE A 115 10.50 -6.06 17.17
N GLN A 116 11.04 -6.76 16.19
CA GLN A 116 12.48 -6.96 16.02
C GLN A 116 13.09 -5.85 15.18
N LYS A 117 12.37 -5.44 14.11
CA LYS A 117 12.82 -4.40 13.20
C LYS A 117 11.63 -3.63 12.67
N ASP A 118 11.78 -2.32 12.49
CA ASP A 118 10.88 -1.43 11.78
C ASP A 118 11.69 -0.71 10.71
N GLU A 119 11.29 -0.89 9.47
CA GLU A 119 11.89 -0.21 8.32
C GLU A 119 10.85 0.68 7.67
N LYS A 120 11.13 1.99 7.66
CA LYS A 120 10.29 2.98 7.02
C LYS A 120 10.71 3.15 5.56
N ILE A 121 9.79 2.94 4.66
CA ILE A 121 9.97 3.04 3.21
C ILE A 121 9.21 4.24 2.70
N THR A 122 9.91 5.17 2.09
CA THR A 122 9.36 6.42 1.55
C THR A 122 9.56 6.55 0.04
N SER A 123 10.38 5.69 -0.54
CA SER A 123 10.67 5.67 -1.96
C SER A 123 10.70 4.27 -2.54
N LYS A 124 10.65 4.20 -3.87
CA LYS A 124 10.74 2.95 -4.61
C LYS A 124 12.12 2.29 -4.42
N GLU A 125 13.17 3.10 -4.47
CA GLU A 125 14.54 2.66 -4.34
C GLU A 125 14.81 2.05 -2.96
N GLU A 126 14.24 2.64 -1.92
CA GLU A 126 14.32 2.09 -0.55
C GLU A 126 13.63 0.72 -0.46
N LEU A 127 12.48 0.55 -1.11
CA LEU A 127 11.78 -0.73 -1.12
C LEU A 127 12.55 -1.80 -1.89
N GLU A 128 13.13 -1.47 -3.06
CA GLU A 128 13.97 -2.36 -3.83
C GLU A 128 15.22 -2.78 -3.03
N ASN A 129 15.92 -1.82 -2.43
CA ASN A 129 17.08 -2.10 -1.57
C ASN A 129 16.72 -2.97 -0.36
N TYR A 130 15.58 -2.73 0.25
CA TYR A 130 15.11 -3.57 1.37
C TYR A 130 14.87 -5.01 0.93
N MET A 131 14.25 -5.22 -0.24
CA MET A 131 13.98 -6.57 -0.77
C MET A 131 15.27 -7.32 -1.15
N GLU A 132 16.26 -6.61 -1.71
CA GLU A 132 17.55 -7.21 -2.09
C GLU A 132 18.37 -7.62 -0.85
N ASN A 133 18.35 -6.79 0.19
CA ASN A 133 19.12 -6.98 1.42
C ASN A 133 18.26 -7.48 2.57
N LEU A 134 17.17 -8.22 2.27
CA LEU A 134 16.28 -8.72 3.30
C LEU A 134 16.98 -9.73 4.21
N GLU A 135 17.18 -9.32 5.44
CA GLU A 135 17.59 -10.18 6.54
C GLU A 135 16.43 -10.32 7.53
N LEU A 136 16.02 -11.54 7.80
CA LEU A 136 14.97 -11.80 8.78
C LEU A 136 15.59 -11.77 10.19
N ALA A 137 15.07 -10.89 11.02
CA ALA A 137 15.42 -10.77 12.42
C ALA A 137 14.35 -11.45 13.28
N GLY A 138 14.76 -12.25 14.25
CA GLY A 138 13.87 -13.01 15.13
C GLY A 138 14.18 -14.50 15.01
N GLN A 139 13.34 -15.34 15.46
CA GLN A 139 13.26 -16.81 15.46
C GLN A 139 12.55 -17.29 16.74
N GLY A 140 11.78 -16.39 17.37
CA GLY A 140 10.99 -16.68 18.56
C GLY A 140 9.65 -17.34 18.23
N GLY A 141 8.74 -17.28 19.17
CA GLY A 141 7.35 -17.68 18.99
C GLY A 141 6.57 -16.66 18.17
N THR A 142 5.29 -16.93 17.95
CA THR A 142 4.39 -16.03 17.22
C THR A 142 3.48 -15.29 18.20
N ASP A 143 3.58 -13.97 18.26
CA ASP A 143 2.63 -13.10 18.95
C ASP A 143 2.36 -11.84 18.11
N PHE A 144 1.13 -11.69 17.63
CA PHE A 144 0.73 -10.54 16.81
C PHE A 144 0.33 -9.30 17.62
N ARG A 145 0.09 -9.44 18.94
CA ARG A 145 -0.38 -8.33 19.79
C ARG A 145 0.60 -7.15 19.87
N PRO A 146 1.92 -7.35 19.93
CA PRO A 146 2.88 -6.25 19.94
C PRO A 146 2.80 -5.36 18.70
N VAL A 147 2.42 -5.89 17.55
CA VAL A 147 2.28 -5.13 16.29
C VAL A 147 1.23 -4.04 16.45
N PHE A 148 0.06 -4.36 16.98
CA PHE A 148 -1.01 -3.37 17.17
C PHE A 148 -0.61 -2.27 18.17
N SER A 149 0.02 -2.65 19.27
CA SER A 149 0.52 -1.69 20.28
C SER A 149 1.60 -0.77 19.69
N TYR A 150 2.42 -1.29 18.80
CA TYR A 150 3.47 -0.53 18.14
C TYR A 150 2.89 0.44 17.10
N ILE A 151 1.94 0.00 16.30
CA ILE A 151 1.24 0.85 15.33
C ILE A 151 0.53 1.99 16.04
N GLN A 152 -0.12 1.74 17.17
CA GLN A 152 -0.75 2.79 17.96
C GLN A 152 0.28 3.85 18.39
N LYS A 153 1.47 3.44 18.86
CA LYS A 153 2.55 4.38 19.19
C LYS A 153 3.03 5.19 17.99
N LEU A 154 3.11 4.58 16.79
CA LEU A 154 3.47 5.30 15.58
C LEU A 154 2.40 6.33 15.21
N GLN A 155 1.11 6.03 15.39
CA GLN A 155 0.02 6.98 15.20
C GLN A 155 0.06 8.14 16.19
N GLU A 156 0.34 7.86 17.47
CA GLU A 156 0.52 8.88 18.52
C GLU A 156 1.70 9.82 18.21
N LYS A 157 2.77 9.28 17.60
CA LYS A 157 3.93 10.06 17.12
C LYS A 157 3.68 10.82 15.82
N LYS A 158 2.47 10.68 15.23
CA LYS A 158 2.10 11.29 13.94
C LYS A 158 2.97 10.85 12.77
N GLU A 159 3.49 9.60 12.81
CA GLU A 159 4.23 9.01 11.70
C GLU A 159 3.30 8.75 10.48
N PHE A 160 2.00 8.60 10.74
CA PHE A 160 0.96 8.47 9.73
C PHE A 160 0.00 9.65 9.80
N THR A 161 -0.39 10.17 8.63
CA THR A 161 -1.47 11.15 8.47
C THR A 161 -2.84 10.46 8.34
N GLY A 162 -2.85 9.28 7.78
CA GLY A 162 -4.08 8.51 7.56
C GLY A 162 -3.78 7.07 7.21
N LEU A 163 -3.31 6.29 8.20
CA LEU A 163 -3.04 4.86 8.02
C LEU A 163 -4.26 4.13 7.45
N LYS A 164 -4.09 3.47 6.32
CA LYS A 164 -5.18 2.81 5.58
C LYS A 164 -5.37 1.36 5.97
N GLY A 165 -4.31 0.69 6.40
CA GLY A 165 -4.42 -0.69 6.80
C GLY A 165 -3.13 -1.33 7.23
N LEU A 166 -3.28 -2.56 7.71
CA LEU A 166 -2.22 -3.46 8.10
C LEU A 166 -2.32 -4.76 7.31
N LEU A 167 -1.25 -5.15 6.67
CA LEU A 167 -1.06 -6.49 6.12
C LEU A 167 -0.23 -7.30 7.10
N TYR A 168 -0.76 -8.41 7.59
CA TYR A 168 -0.02 -9.32 8.45
C TYR A 168 0.27 -10.61 7.71
N LEU A 169 1.55 -10.89 7.48
CA LEU A 169 2.04 -12.11 6.85
C LEU A 169 2.44 -13.10 7.94
N SER A 170 1.71 -14.18 8.06
CA SER A 170 2.09 -15.36 8.86
C SER A 170 2.01 -16.61 7.97
N LEU A 171 3.03 -17.43 8.03
CA LEU A 171 3.04 -18.75 7.40
C LEU A 171 2.66 -19.78 8.47
N ILE A 172 1.41 -20.22 8.42
CA ILE A 172 0.89 -21.30 9.26
C ILE A 172 1.02 -22.64 8.54
#